data_5df6a57e3aa4f9f06b8891821e81582e
#
_entry.id   5df6a57e3aa4f9f06b8891821e81582e
#
_cell.length_a   1.000
_cell.length_b   1.000
_cell.length_c   1.000
_cell.angle_alpha   90.00
_cell.angle_beta   90.00
_cell.angle_gamma   90.00
#
_symmetry.space_group_name_H-M   'P 1'
#
loop_
_entity.id
_entity.type
_entity.pdbx_description
1 polymer ?
#
loop_
_entity_poly.entity_id
_entity_poly.type
_entity_poly.pdbx_seq_one_letter_code
_entity_poly.pdbx_strand_id
1 'polypeptide(L)'
;MKSKKLSPLAVYLVCAAAIVLLLAADQYTKSLAVQYLKDQPSIELIPGVLELFYLENRGMAFGLLQDQYWLFAMMTVLFLIVMVIVFYKLPKTRRFLPLFAVLTVLTAGAVGNFYDRFLNHYVVDFI
;
A
#
# COMPACT_ATOMS: atom_id res chain seq x y z
N MET A 1 -24.58 13.60 19.80
CA MET A 1 -23.43 13.35 20.71
C MET A 1 -22.16 13.92 20.11
N LYS A 2 -21.48 14.81 20.79
CA LYS A 2 -20.19 15.34 20.32
C LYS A 2 -19.13 14.27 20.50
N SER A 3 -18.47 13.85 19.43
CA SER A 3 -17.36 12.91 19.50
C SER A 3 -16.17 13.54 20.22
N LYS A 4 -15.48 12.75 21.04
CA LYS A 4 -14.31 13.22 21.80
C LYS A 4 -13.21 13.65 20.83
N LYS A 5 -12.72 14.87 20.99
CA LYS A 5 -11.56 15.39 20.23
C LYS A 5 -10.29 14.67 20.65
N LEU A 6 -9.43 14.43 19.69
CA LEU A 6 -8.10 13.82 19.86
C LEU A 6 -7.03 14.87 19.58
N SER A 7 -5.84 14.67 20.14
CA SER A 7 -4.70 15.50 19.80
C SER A 7 -4.33 15.28 18.32
N PRO A 8 -4.30 16.34 17.50
CA PRO A 8 -3.88 16.21 16.09
C PRO A 8 -2.47 15.61 15.97
N LEU A 9 -1.54 16.06 16.81
CA LEU A 9 -0.18 15.53 16.80
C LEU A 9 -0.15 14.03 17.09
N ALA A 10 -0.91 13.56 18.07
CA ALA A 10 -0.99 12.14 18.41
C ALA A 10 -1.54 11.32 17.24
N VAL A 11 -2.59 11.80 16.56
CA VAL A 11 -3.16 11.13 15.38
C VAL A 11 -2.13 11.05 14.26
N TYR A 12 -1.44 12.14 13.95
CA TYR A 12 -0.42 12.15 12.91
C TYR A 12 0.76 11.24 13.22
N LEU A 13 1.25 11.24 14.48
CA LEU A 13 2.36 10.37 14.87
C LEU A 13 2.00 8.89 14.81
N VAL A 14 0.79 8.53 15.27
CA VAL A 14 0.32 7.13 15.21
C VAL A 14 0.15 6.68 13.76
N CYS A 15 -0.46 7.50 12.90
CA CYS A 15 -0.62 7.20 11.48
C CYS A 15 0.74 7.07 10.80
N ALA A 16 1.68 7.97 11.06
CA ALA A 16 3.02 7.92 10.48
C ALA A 16 3.77 6.66 10.91
N ALA A 17 3.72 6.30 12.20
CA ALA A 17 4.32 5.07 12.71
C ALA A 17 3.70 3.83 12.05
N ALA A 18 2.37 3.80 11.92
CA ALA A 18 1.67 2.71 11.27
C ALA A 18 2.05 2.59 9.77
N ILE A 19 2.18 3.71 9.05
CA ILE A 19 2.64 3.72 7.65
C ILE A 19 4.03 3.11 7.54
N VAL A 20 4.96 3.51 8.39
CA VAL A 20 6.33 2.97 8.39
C VAL A 20 6.33 1.46 8.66
N LEU A 21 5.57 0.99 9.65
CA LEU A 21 5.47 -0.44 9.97
C LEU A 21 4.82 -1.24 8.85
N LEU A 22 3.75 -0.73 8.24
CA LEU A 22 3.08 -1.38 7.12
C LEU A 22 3.97 -1.40 5.87
N LEU A 23 4.71 -0.33 5.61
CA LEU A 23 5.67 -0.27 4.52
C LEU A 23 6.80 -1.28 4.72
N ALA A 24 7.33 -1.41 5.93
CA ALA A 24 8.33 -2.41 6.27
C ALA A 24 7.78 -3.83 6.06
N ALA A 25 6.54 -4.11 6.48
CA ALA A 25 5.88 -5.40 6.26
C ALA A 25 5.66 -5.68 4.77
N ASP A 26 5.24 -4.68 3.99
CA ASP A 26 5.06 -4.77 2.54
C ASP A 26 6.38 -5.17 1.85
N GLN A 27 7.45 -4.46 2.11
CA GLN A 27 8.76 -4.73 1.51
C GLN A 27 9.36 -6.06 1.98
N TYR A 28 9.15 -6.42 3.24
CA TYR A 28 9.60 -7.70 3.78
C TYR A 28 8.87 -8.87 3.13
N THR A 29 7.55 -8.84 3.04
CA THR A 29 6.77 -9.90 2.38
C THR A 29 7.09 -10.03 0.90
N LYS A 30 7.30 -8.91 0.21
CA LYS A 30 7.76 -8.90 -1.19
C LYS A 30 9.16 -9.52 -1.34
N SER A 31 10.07 -9.26 -0.41
CA SER A 31 11.40 -9.88 -0.42
C SER A 31 11.32 -11.39 -0.20
N LEU A 32 10.42 -11.86 0.66
CA LEU A 32 10.16 -13.28 0.82
C LEU A 32 9.58 -13.91 -0.46
N ALA A 33 8.68 -13.21 -1.14
CA ALA A 33 8.15 -13.67 -2.42
C ALA A 33 9.24 -13.81 -3.48
N VAL A 34 10.16 -12.84 -3.57
CA VAL A 34 11.33 -12.94 -4.46
C VAL A 34 12.21 -14.14 -4.09
N GLN A 35 12.44 -14.35 -2.81
CA GLN A 35 13.33 -15.41 -2.33
C GLN A 35 12.76 -16.82 -2.50
N TYR A 36 11.46 -17.01 -2.26
CA TYR A 36 10.86 -18.33 -2.15
C TYR A 36 9.86 -18.69 -3.26
N LEU A 37 9.31 -17.72 -3.97
CA LEU A 37 8.30 -17.94 -5.00
C LEU A 37 8.80 -17.70 -6.43
N LYS A 38 9.79 -16.85 -6.61
CA LYS A 38 10.32 -16.53 -7.94
C LYS A 38 10.91 -17.78 -8.59
N ASP A 39 10.50 -18.05 -9.82
CA ASP A 39 10.91 -19.22 -10.61
C ASP A 39 10.57 -20.57 -9.95
N GLN A 40 9.59 -20.56 -9.04
CA GLN A 40 9.11 -21.75 -8.35
C GLN A 40 7.63 -22.01 -8.67
N PRO A 41 7.15 -23.27 -8.54
CA PRO A 41 5.72 -23.56 -8.64
C PRO A 41 4.91 -22.77 -7.61
N SER A 42 3.66 -22.43 -7.95
CA SER A 42 2.75 -21.81 -7.01
C SER A 42 2.47 -22.71 -5.80
N ILE A 43 2.20 -22.10 -4.66
CA ILE A 43 1.82 -22.80 -3.43
C ILE A 43 0.31 -22.61 -3.22
N GLU A 44 -0.47 -23.69 -3.37
CA GLU A 44 -1.90 -23.66 -3.09
C GLU A 44 -2.15 -23.61 -1.57
N LEU A 45 -2.82 -22.53 -1.13
CA LEU A 45 -3.29 -22.42 0.26
C LEU A 45 -4.70 -22.96 0.42
N ILE A 46 -5.59 -22.61 -0.50
CA ILE A 46 -6.96 -23.11 -0.59
C ILE A 46 -7.16 -23.58 -2.03
N PRO A 47 -7.29 -24.88 -2.30
CA PRO A 47 -7.37 -25.41 -3.66
C PRO A 47 -8.46 -24.74 -4.49
N GLY A 48 -8.08 -24.22 -5.65
CA GLY A 48 -8.98 -23.52 -6.58
C GLY A 48 -9.45 -22.14 -6.15
N VAL A 49 -8.99 -21.62 -5.00
CA VAL A 49 -9.43 -20.34 -4.44
C VAL A 49 -8.26 -19.41 -4.18
N LEU A 50 -7.23 -19.86 -3.49
CA LEU A 50 -6.11 -19.04 -3.06
C LEU A 50 -4.79 -19.77 -3.24
N GLU A 51 -3.87 -19.13 -3.95
CA GLU A 51 -2.50 -19.61 -4.12
C GLU A 51 -1.49 -18.47 -3.96
N LEU A 52 -0.27 -18.82 -3.61
CA LEU A 52 0.88 -17.91 -3.59
C LEU A 52 1.72 -18.16 -4.83
N PHE A 53 2.01 -17.12 -5.59
CA PHE A 53 2.90 -17.17 -6.75
C PHE A 53 3.62 -15.83 -6.93
N TYR A 54 4.74 -15.84 -7.61
CA TYR A 54 5.49 -14.62 -7.90
C TYR A 54 5.03 -14.01 -9.22
N LEU A 55 4.73 -12.72 -9.21
CA LEU A 55 4.38 -11.95 -10.41
C LEU A 55 5.03 -10.57 -10.38
N GLU A 56 5.62 -10.18 -11.50
CA GLU A 56 6.08 -8.81 -11.75
C GLU A 56 4.97 -8.03 -12.46
N ASN A 57 4.29 -7.16 -11.71
CA ASN A 57 3.20 -6.36 -12.26
C ASN A 57 3.75 -5.06 -12.86
N ARG A 58 3.76 -4.98 -14.18
CA ARG A 58 4.26 -3.83 -14.96
C ARG A 58 3.17 -2.83 -15.36
N GLY A 59 1.94 -3.06 -14.93
CA GLY A 59 0.81 -2.23 -15.28
C GLY A 59 -0.27 -2.25 -14.22
N MET A 60 -1.53 -2.21 -14.65
CA MET A 60 -2.70 -2.38 -13.80
C MET A 60 -3.08 -3.85 -13.68
N ALA A 61 -4.07 -4.12 -12.82
CA ALA A 61 -4.74 -5.40 -12.80
C ALA A 61 -5.19 -5.81 -14.23
N PHE A 62 -5.16 -7.10 -14.51
CA PHE A 62 -5.50 -7.68 -15.84
C PHE A 62 -4.57 -7.25 -16.99
N GLY A 63 -3.35 -6.78 -16.67
CA GLY A 63 -2.34 -6.45 -17.68
C GLY A 63 -2.59 -5.16 -18.47
N LEU A 64 -3.49 -4.29 -17.99
CA LEU A 64 -3.74 -3.00 -18.63
C LEU A 64 -2.56 -2.04 -18.42
N LEU A 65 -2.28 -1.22 -19.44
CA LEU A 65 -1.24 -0.18 -19.41
C LEU A 65 0.15 -0.73 -19.00
N GLN A 66 0.55 -1.86 -19.58
CA GLN A 66 1.85 -2.47 -19.31
C GLN A 66 3.01 -1.50 -19.62
N ASP A 67 4.06 -1.56 -18.79
CA ASP A 67 5.29 -0.76 -18.91
C ASP A 67 5.11 0.77 -18.85
N GLN A 68 3.96 1.25 -18.36
CA GLN A 68 3.70 2.68 -18.13
C GLN A 68 4.08 3.09 -16.70
N TYR A 69 5.25 2.69 -16.21
CA TYR A 69 5.66 2.91 -14.82
C TYR A 69 5.73 4.39 -14.43
N TRP A 70 6.10 5.29 -15.35
CA TRP A 70 6.11 6.73 -15.09
C TRP A 70 4.70 7.29 -14.89
N LEU A 71 3.74 6.80 -15.65
CA LEU A 71 2.33 7.17 -15.49
C LEU A 71 1.83 6.76 -14.10
N PHE A 72 2.11 5.52 -13.69
CA PHE A 72 1.71 5.02 -12.36
C PHE A 72 2.43 5.73 -11.23
N ALA A 73 3.71 6.05 -11.40
CA ALA A 73 4.47 6.83 -10.42
C ALA A 73 3.86 8.22 -10.24
N MET A 74 3.52 8.90 -11.34
CA MET A 74 2.89 10.21 -11.30
C MET A 74 1.49 10.15 -10.66
N MET A 75 0.67 9.16 -11.02
CA MET A 75 -0.64 8.95 -10.42
C MET A 75 -0.53 8.70 -8.91
N THR A 76 0.46 7.94 -8.48
CA THR A 76 0.71 7.69 -7.06
C THR A 76 1.12 8.96 -6.32
N VAL A 77 1.97 9.80 -6.91
CA VAL A 77 2.34 11.10 -6.32
C VAL A 77 1.09 11.98 -6.16
N LEU A 78 0.23 12.06 -7.16
CA LEU A 78 -1.04 12.79 -7.07
C LEU A 78 -1.95 12.23 -5.96
N PHE A 79 -2.06 10.92 -5.88
CA PHE A 79 -2.80 10.24 -4.82
C PHE A 79 -2.25 10.58 -3.43
N LEU A 80 -0.94 10.56 -3.25
CA LEU A 80 -0.30 10.89 -1.97
C LEU A 80 -0.52 12.36 -1.58
N ILE A 81 -0.51 13.29 -2.54
CA ILE A 81 -0.84 14.69 -2.29
C ILE A 81 -2.29 14.81 -1.79
N VAL A 82 -3.23 14.13 -2.44
CA VAL A 82 -4.63 14.08 -1.99
C VAL A 82 -4.74 13.52 -0.58
N MET A 83 -3.99 12.45 -0.27
CA MET A 83 -3.98 11.85 1.07
C MET A 83 -3.49 12.83 2.13
N VAL A 84 -2.43 13.57 1.87
CA VAL A 84 -1.92 14.61 2.81
C VAL A 84 -3.01 15.65 3.09
N ILE A 85 -3.69 16.12 2.05
CA ILE A 85 -4.78 17.10 2.20
C ILE A 85 -5.94 16.51 3.01
N VAL A 86 -6.33 15.27 2.74
CA VAL A 86 -7.42 14.60 3.45
C VAL A 86 -7.06 14.38 4.93
N PHE A 87 -5.86 13.89 5.23
CA PHE A 87 -5.38 13.74 6.62
C PHE A 87 -5.41 15.08 7.38
N TYR A 88 -5.02 16.15 6.72
CA TYR A 88 -5.03 17.49 7.32
C TYR A 88 -6.45 17.99 7.61
N LYS A 89 -7.36 17.84 6.65
CA LYS A 89 -8.73 18.38 6.74
C LYS A 89 -9.69 17.54 7.58
N LEU A 90 -9.45 16.24 7.73
CA LEU A 90 -10.34 15.39 8.52
C LEU A 90 -10.33 15.79 10.00
N PRO A 91 -11.51 15.88 10.63
CA PRO A 91 -11.58 16.15 12.07
C PRO A 91 -10.92 15.04 12.89
N LYS A 92 -10.05 15.41 13.84
CA LYS A 92 -9.35 14.46 14.72
C LYS A 92 -10.25 14.11 15.91
N THR A 93 -11.22 13.25 15.62
CA THR A 93 -12.19 12.76 16.62
C THR A 93 -12.28 11.24 16.55
N ARG A 94 -12.76 10.62 17.62
CA ARG A 94 -12.93 9.15 17.68
C ARG A 94 -13.81 8.60 16.56
N ARG A 95 -14.78 9.39 16.09
CA ARG A 95 -15.67 9.00 14.99
C ARG A 95 -14.92 8.70 13.70
N PHE A 96 -13.85 9.43 13.42
CA PHE A 96 -13.07 9.30 12.19
C PHE A 96 -11.88 8.35 12.29
N LEU A 97 -11.63 7.72 13.44
CA LEU A 97 -10.51 6.78 13.60
C LEU A 97 -10.55 5.62 12.60
N PRO A 98 -11.69 4.97 12.32
CA PRO A 98 -11.72 3.93 11.29
C PRO A 98 -11.30 4.44 9.91
N LEU A 99 -11.71 5.66 9.56
CA LEU A 99 -11.31 6.28 8.30
C LEU A 99 -9.80 6.57 8.27
N PHE A 100 -9.24 7.09 9.35
CA PHE A 100 -7.79 7.27 9.47
C PHE A 100 -7.03 5.95 9.30
N ALA A 101 -7.54 4.85 9.86
CA ALA A 101 -6.95 3.53 9.69
C ALA A 101 -6.95 3.08 8.22
N VAL A 102 -8.08 3.23 7.52
CA VAL A 102 -8.18 2.88 6.09
C VAL A 102 -7.24 3.73 5.25
N LEU A 103 -7.22 5.05 5.46
CA LEU A 103 -6.34 5.96 4.72
C LEU A 103 -4.85 5.66 4.99
N THR A 104 -4.51 5.27 6.21
CA THR A 104 -3.16 4.85 6.59
C THR A 104 -2.72 3.62 5.79
N VAL A 105 -3.57 2.59 5.71
CA VAL A 105 -3.29 1.37 4.95
C VAL A 105 -3.14 1.68 3.45
N LEU A 106 -4.05 2.48 2.89
CA LEU A 106 -3.99 2.88 1.47
C LEU A 106 -2.71 3.67 1.16
N THR A 107 -2.32 4.58 2.05
CA THR A 107 -1.11 5.39 1.90
C THR A 107 0.14 4.51 1.94
N ALA A 108 0.23 3.58 2.89
CA ALA A 108 1.36 2.65 2.99
C ALA A 108 1.47 1.78 1.73
N GLY A 109 0.37 1.24 1.22
CA GLY A 109 0.34 0.46 -0.02
C GLY A 109 0.77 1.28 -1.23
N ALA A 110 0.29 2.51 -1.35
CA ALA A 110 0.67 3.42 -2.43
C ALA A 110 2.17 3.75 -2.40
N VAL A 111 2.73 4.02 -1.22
CA VAL A 111 4.17 4.28 -1.05
C VAL A 111 5.00 3.05 -1.41
N GLY A 112 4.59 1.85 -0.97
CA GLY A 112 5.27 0.60 -1.31
C GLY A 112 5.29 0.33 -2.81
N ASN A 113 4.16 0.51 -3.48
CA ASN A 113 4.06 0.34 -4.92
C ASN A 113 4.83 1.41 -5.71
N PHE A 114 4.85 2.64 -5.20
CA PHE A 114 5.68 3.71 -5.78
C PHE A 114 7.17 3.36 -5.69
N TYR A 115 7.61 2.91 -4.52
CA TYR A 115 8.99 2.48 -4.28
C TYR A 115 9.40 1.36 -5.25
N ASP A 116 8.56 0.34 -5.41
CA ASP A 116 8.82 -0.76 -6.34
C ASP A 116 8.96 -0.24 -7.78
N ARG A 117 8.01 0.59 -8.24
CA ARG A 117 8.04 1.12 -9.61
C ARG A 117 9.22 2.04 -9.88
N PHE A 118 9.61 2.83 -8.89
CA PHE A 118 10.74 3.74 -9.00
C PHE A 118 12.07 2.99 -9.14
N LEU A 119 12.26 1.92 -8.37
CA LEU A 119 13.51 1.15 -8.39
C LEU A 119 13.52 0.06 -9.45
N ASN A 120 12.44 -0.69 -9.61
CA ASN A 120 12.38 -1.91 -10.41
C ASN A 120 11.57 -1.76 -11.71
N HIS A 121 10.78 -0.69 -11.84
CA HIS A 121 9.79 -0.45 -12.91
C HIS A 121 8.61 -1.42 -12.91
N TYR A 122 8.45 -2.23 -11.88
CA TYR A 122 7.31 -3.12 -11.66
C TYR A 122 7.01 -3.25 -10.18
N VAL A 123 5.81 -3.74 -9.87
CA VAL A 123 5.39 -4.09 -8.51
C VAL A 123 5.49 -5.59 -8.35
N VAL A 124 6.06 -6.06 -7.23
CA VAL A 124 6.06 -7.47 -6.88
C VAL A 124 4.72 -7.84 -6.26
N ASP A 125 4.03 -8.78 -6.89
CA ASP A 125 2.79 -9.37 -6.40
C ASP A 125 2.99 -10.85 -6.11
N PHE A 126 2.24 -11.41 -5.15
CA PHE A 126 2.41 -12.81 -4.76
C PHE A 126 1.11 -13.55 -4.38
N ILE A 127 -0.04 -12.93 -4.58
CA ILE A 127 -1.36 -13.53 -4.33
C ILE A 127 -2.21 -13.52 -5.58
#